data_652ca87f09603dddc3d6e9760847e649
#
_entry.id   652ca87f09603dddc3d6e9760847e649
#
_cell.length_a   1.000
_cell.length_b   1.000
_cell.length_c   1.000
_cell.angle_alpha   90.00
_cell.angle_beta   90.00
_cell.angle_gamma   90.00
#
_symmetry.space_group_name_H-M   'P 1'
#
loop_
_entity.id
_entity.type
_entity.pdbx_description
1 polymer ?
#
loop_
_entity_poly.entity_id
_entity_poly.type
_entity_poly.pdbx_seq_one_letter_code
_entity_poly.pdbx_strand_id
1 'polypeptide(L)'
;MRTIKRKVFVAIFMLVTIVNFANNNDLNTLFSADKVKVTFNNAKNGNQLTIKDANGTILHSEEILKKGTLVKTFNLSELENGIYTLELEKDFQIVVKSIKINNRNVTFIADAERIIFKPYVRNKENK
;
A
#
# COMPACT_ATOMS: atom_id res chain seq x y z
N MET A 1 -10.51 24.04 8.07
CA MET A 1 -10.28 23.81 7.78
C MET A 1 -9.94 23.46 7.20
N ARG A 2 -9.99 23.19 6.87
CA ARG A 2 -9.76 22.84 6.37
C ARG A 2 -9.12 22.53 5.81
N THR A 3 -8.94 22.49 5.22
CA THR A 3 -8.35 22.33 4.58
C THR A 3 -7.28 21.72 4.65
N ILE A 4 -6.94 21.50 4.98
CA ILE A 4 -6.06 20.97 5.28
C ILE A 4 -5.78 19.89 4.68
N LYS A 5 -6.29 19.48 4.20
CA LYS A 5 -6.16 18.49 3.67
C LYS A 5 -5.39 18.51 2.66
N ARG A 6 -5.18 19.37 2.13
CA ARG A 6 -4.52 19.51 1.14
C ARG A 6 -3.30 19.12 1.30
N LYS A 7 -2.89 19.21 2.14
CA LYS A 7 -1.74 19.02 2.33
C LYS A 7 -1.44 17.74 2.11
N VAL A 8 -1.89 17.26 1.51
CA VAL A 8 -1.73 16.09 1.33
C VAL A 8 -0.67 15.79 0.59
N PHE A 9 0.05 16.63 0.03
CA PHE A 9 1.04 16.44 -0.55
C PHE A 9 2.04 15.99 0.25
N VAL A 10 2.19 15.15 0.96
CA VAL A 10 3.12 14.72 1.73
C VAL A 10 4.15 14.14 1.00
N ALA A 11 5.30 14.26 1.33
CA ALA A 11 6.39 13.76 0.68
C ALA A 11 6.54 12.34 1.07
N ILE A 12 6.14 11.42 0.35
CA ILE A 12 6.29 10.03 0.67
C ILE A 12 7.49 9.53 -0.07
N PHE A 13 8.61 9.42 0.67
CA PHE A 13 9.80 8.96 0.04
C PHE A 13 9.81 7.47 -0.06
N MET A 14 10.33 6.90 -1.13
CA MET A 14 10.33 5.53 -1.28
C MET A 14 11.66 4.98 -1.57
N LEU A 15 12.06 3.94 -0.92
CA LEU A 15 13.24 3.24 -1.23
C LEU A 15 12.79 1.90 -1.71
N VAL A 16 13.08 1.56 -2.91
CA VAL A 16 12.60 0.34 -3.49
C VAL A 16 13.62 -0.74 -3.40
N THR A 17 13.27 -1.85 -2.87
CA THR A 17 14.17 -2.96 -2.75
C THR A 17 13.43 -4.21 -3.21
N ILE A 18 14.03 -4.97 -4.07
CA ILE A 18 13.43 -6.20 -4.50
C ILE A 18 14.22 -7.33 -3.91
N VAL A 19 13.57 -8.15 -3.12
CA VAL A 19 14.27 -9.21 -2.54
C VAL A 19 13.63 -10.45 -2.90
N ASN A 20 14.35 -11.46 -2.91
CA ASN A 20 13.82 -12.58 -3.24
C ASN A 20 13.31 -13.41 -2.23
N PHE A 21 13.57 -13.35 -1.06
CA PHE A 21 13.10 -14.24 -0.15
C PHE A 21 12.17 -13.61 0.65
N ALA A 22 11.18 -14.12 0.98
CA ALA A 22 10.30 -13.48 1.55
C ALA A 22 9.96 -13.71 2.81
N ASN A 23 9.47 -14.01 3.40
CA ASN A 23 9.18 -14.28 4.59
C ASN A 23 8.74 -13.34 5.40
N ASN A 24 7.91 -12.97 5.62
CA ASN A 24 7.55 -12.07 6.32
C ASN A 24 6.47 -12.08 7.07
N ASN A 25 6.26 -11.86 7.95
CA ASN A 25 5.34 -11.82 8.74
C ASN A 25 5.22 -10.55 9.23
N ASP A 26 4.62 -9.65 8.69
CA ASP A 26 4.53 -8.29 9.10
C ASP A 26 3.62 -8.10 10.26
N LEU A 27 2.78 -9.01 10.59
CA LEU A 27 1.74 -8.72 11.53
C LEU A 27 2.16 -8.29 12.87
N ASN A 28 3.16 -8.72 13.41
CA ASN A 28 3.53 -8.27 14.73
C ASN A 28 4.71 -7.36 14.71
N THR A 29 5.03 -6.82 13.57
CA THR A 29 6.18 -5.95 13.47
C THR A 29 5.77 -4.52 13.68
N LEU A 30 6.52 -3.80 14.50
CA LEU A 30 6.26 -2.41 14.75
C LEU A 30 7.27 -1.60 13.98
N PHE A 31 6.85 -0.73 13.13
CA PHE A 31 7.73 0.11 12.38
C PHE A 31 7.63 1.55 12.84
N SER A 32 8.68 2.29 12.64
CA SER A 32 8.61 3.72 12.83
C SER A 32 7.99 4.30 11.57
N ALA A 33 7.20 5.33 11.70
CA ALA A 33 6.49 5.90 10.56
C ALA A 33 7.43 6.36 9.45
N ASP A 34 8.68 6.71 9.78
CA ASP A 34 9.58 7.16 8.76
C ASP A 34 10.21 6.01 7.99
N LYS A 35 9.96 4.77 8.36
CA LYS A 35 10.55 3.70 7.64
C LYS A 35 9.66 2.47 7.69
N VAL A 36 8.61 2.47 6.96
CA VAL A 36 7.62 1.42 6.97
C VAL A 36 7.88 0.49 5.79
N LYS A 37 8.19 -0.75 6.09
CA LYS A 37 8.50 -1.70 5.03
C LYS A 37 7.29 -2.55 4.72
N VAL A 38 6.94 -2.66 3.48
CA VAL A 38 5.78 -3.42 3.05
C VAL A 38 6.21 -4.38 1.97
N THR A 39 5.76 -5.60 2.06
CA THR A 39 6.11 -6.64 1.12
C THR A 39 4.88 -7.15 0.38
N PHE A 40 4.98 -7.25 -0.92
CA PHE A 40 3.92 -7.85 -1.72
C PHE A 40 4.54 -8.97 -2.53
N ASN A 41 3.92 -10.13 -2.49
CA ASN A 41 4.43 -11.25 -3.24
C ASN A 41 3.84 -11.28 -4.63
N ASN A 42 4.58 -11.80 -5.55
CA ASN A 42 4.08 -11.99 -6.92
C ASN A 42 3.61 -10.72 -7.59
N ALA A 43 4.33 -9.66 -7.41
CA ALA A 43 4.05 -8.43 -8.13
C ALA A 43 4.45 -8.61 -9.59
N LYS A 44 3.85 -7.85 -10.47
CA LYS A 44 4.16 -7.92 -11.87
C LYS A 44 4.29 -6.55 -12.46
N ASN A 45 4.99 -6.46 -13.55
CA ASN A 45 5.13 -5.22 -14.26
C ASN A 45 3.75 -4.74 -14.67
N GLY A 46 3.42 -3.54 -14.39
CA GLY A 46 2.12 -2.96 -14.72
C GLY A 46 1.15 -2.95 -13.57
N ASN A 47 1.46 -3.63 -12.48
CA ASN A 47 0.58 -3.56 -11.33
C ASN A 47 0.65 -2.16 -10.77
N GLN A 48 -0.39 -1.74 -10.06
CA GLN A 48 -0.46 -0.39 -9.52
C GLN A 48 -0.46 -0.44 -8.01
N LEU A 49 0.44 0.28 -7.39
CA LEU A 49 0.50 0.33 -5.94
C LEU A 49 -0.05 1.66 -5.48
N THR A 50 -1.00 1.63 -4.57
CA THR A 50 -1.69 2.83 -4.14
C THR A 50 -1.77 2.87 -2.63
N ILE A 51 -1.60 4.03 -2.03
CA ILE A 51 -1.80 4.23 -0.61
C ILE A 51 -3.00 5.13 -0.45
N LYS A 52 -3.94 4.71 0.37
CA LYS A 52 -5.16 5.47 0.60
C LYS A 52 -5.38 5.71 2.08
N ASP A 53 -6.05 6.79 2.40
CA ASP A 53 -6.42 7.04 3.79
C ASP A 53 -7.75 6.38 4.08
N ALA A 54 -8.27 6.58 5.28
CA ALA A 54 -9.49 5.93 5.70
C ALA A 54 -10.71 6.37 4.90
N ASN A 55 -10.64 7.50 4.25
CA ASN A 55 -11.74 7.98 3.45
C ASN A 55 -11.62 7.54 2.00
N GLY A 56 -10.61 6.80 1.67
CA GLY A 56 -10.41 6.36 0.31
C GLY A 56 -9.64 7.36 -0.55
N THR A 57 -9.14 8.41 0.05
CA THR A 57 -8.39 9.39 -0.71
C THR A 57 -7.03 8.82 -1.05
N ILE A 58 -6.64 8.91 -2.31
CA ILE A 58 -5.38 8.39 -2.75
C ILE A 58 -4.28 9.35 -2.38
N LEU A 59 -3.33 8.87 -1.60
CA LEU A 59 -2.22 9.68 -1.17
C LEU A 59 -0.99 9.45 -2.03
N HIS A 60 -0.90 8.30 -2.65
CA HIS A 60 0.26 7.96 -3.46
C HIS A 60 -0.12 6.85 -4.40
N SER A 61 0.38 6.89 -5.61
CA SER A 61 0.10 5.85 -6.57
C SER A 61 1.30 5.70 -7.49
N GLU A 62 1.69 4.49 -7.79
CA GLU A 62 2.81 4.28 -8.68
C GLU A 62 2.66 2.96 -9.40
N GLU A 63 3.27 2.87 -10.55
CA GLU A 63 3.22 1.66 -11.33
C GLU A 63 4.41 0.80 -10.99
N ILE A 64 4.21 -0.50 -10.86
CA ILE A 64 5.28 -1.43 -10.57
C ILE A 64 5.95 -1.83 -11.88
N LEU A 65 7.26 -1.76 -11.89
CA LEU A 65 7.98 -2.04 -13.12
C LEU A 65 8.77 -3.33 -13.10
N LYS A 66 8.64 -4.12 -12.07
CA LYS A 66 9.37 -5.36 -12.01
C LYS A 66 8.49 -6.46 -11.49
N LYS A 67 8.87 -7.70 -11.70
CA LYS A 67 8.05 -8.74 -11.17
C LYS A 67 8.77 -9.47 -10.08
N GLY A 68 8.05 -10.12 -9.22
CA GLY A 68 8.60 -10.90 -8.12
C GLY A 68 8.14 -10.35 -6.79
N THR A 69 8.89 -10.66 -5.76
CA THR A 69 8.57 -10.15 -4.44
C THR A 69 8.98 -8.70 -4.37
N LEU A 70 8.02 -7.85 -4.09
CA LEU A 70 8.27 -6.43 -4.06
C LEU A 70 8.35 -5.97 -2.64
N VAL A 71 9.42 -5.34 -2.26
CA VAL A 71 9.57 -4.79 -0.93
C VAL A 71 9.76 -3.29 -1.08
N LYS A 72 8.89 -2.52 -0.45
CA LYS A 72 8.97 -1.08 -0.52
C LYS A 72 9.08 -0.50 0.87
N THR A 73 9.87 0.52 1.02
CA THR A 73 9.99 1.22 2.28
C THR A 73 9.47 2.62 2.07
N PHE A 74 8.52 3.02 2.89
CA PHE A 74 7.91 4.33 2.77
C PHE A 74 8.20 5.18 3.97
N ASN A 75 8.31 6.46 3.75
CA ASN A 75 8.39 7.42 4.83
C ASN A 75 7.00 8.01 4.96
N LEU A 76 6.27 7.61 5.99
CA LEU A 76 4.91 8.06 6.21
C LEU A 76 4.84 9.00 7.42
N SER A 77 5.96 9.62 7.76
CA SER A 77 6.02 10.40 8.98
C SER A 77 5.17 11.66 8.93
N GLU A 78 4.79 12.10 7.73
CA GLU A 78 3.95 13.27 7.67
C GLU A 78 2.47 12.94 7.73
N LEU A 79 2.10 11.69 7.82
CA LEU A 79 0.69 11.33 7.89
C LEU A 79 0.21 11.36 9.32
N GLU A 80 -1.04 11.72 9.49
CA GLU A 80 -1.61 11.80 10.81
C GLU A 80 -1.96 10.44 11.33
N ASN A 81 -2.21 10.33 12.61
CA ASN A 81 -2.65 9.08 13.20
C ASN A 81 -3.91 8.63 12.48
N GLY A 82 -4.03 7.37 12.23
CA GLY A 82 -5.21 6.85 11.55
C GLY A 82 -4.93 5.54 10.87
N ILE A 83 -5.90 5.09 10.11
CA ILE A 83 -5.83 3.84 9.40
C ILE A 83 -5.60 4.15 7.93
N TYR A 84 -4.69 3.42 7.32
CA TYR A 84 -4.37 3.61 5.92
C TYR A 84 -4.31 2.26 5.23
N THR A 85 -4.53 2.21 3.94
CA THR A 85 -4.43 0.96 3.20
C THR A 85 -3.40 1.10 2.10
N LEU A 86 -2.70 0.00 1.85
CA LEU A 86 -1.78 -0.09 0.76
C LEU A 86 -2.33 -1.16 -0.15
N GLU A 87 -2.57 -0.83 -1.39
CA GLU A 87 -3.24 -1.73 -2.30
C GLU A 87 -2.39 -2.00 -3.50
N LEU A 88 -2.22 -3.26 -3.85
CA LEU A 88 -1.54 -3.62 -5.07
C LEU A 88 -2.59 -4.16 -6.03
N GLU A 89 -2.85 -3.40 -7.07
CA GLU A 89 -3.86 -3.81 -8.03
C GLU A 89 -3.23 -4.64 -9.10
N LYS A 90 -3.72 -5.86 -9.24
CA LYS A 90 -3.23 -6.79 -10.23
C LYS A 90 -4.32 -6.99 -11.27
N ASP A 91 -4.08 -7.86 -12.23
CA ASP A 91 -5.03 -8.05 -13.29
C ASP A 91 -6.41 -8.46 -12.82
N PHE A 92 -6.47 -9.38 -11.90
CA PHE A 92 -7.76 -9.90 -11.49
C PHE A 92 -8.06 -9.73 -10.00
N GLN A 93 -7.21 -9.08 -9.29
CA GLN A 93 -7.42 -8.95 -7.86
C GLN A 93 -6.69 -7.75 -7.31
N ILE A 94 -7.08 -7.32 -6.15
CA ILE A 94 -6.41 -6.25 -5.45
C ILE A 94 -6.00 -6.81 -4.11
N VAL A 95 -4.72 -6.73 -3.80
CA VAL A 95 -4.22 -7.19 -2.52
C VAL A 95 -4.14 -5.98 -1.62
N VAL A 96 -4.84 -6.00 -0.50
CA VAL A 96 -4.95 -4.85 0.39
C VAL A 96 -4.31 -5.16 1.72
N LYS A 97 -3.42 -4.30 2.16
CA LYS A 97 -2.83 -4.40 3.48
C LYS A 97 -3.20 -3.15 4.24
N SER A 98 -3.61 -3.29 5.47
CA SER A 98 -4.04 -2.16 6.28
C SER A 98 -3.04 -1.90 7.38
N ILE A 99 -2.77 -0.64 7.64
CA ILE A 99 -1.84 -0.26 8.69
C ILE A 99 -2.49 0.78 9.57
N LYS A 100 -1.98 0.89 10.78
CA LYS A 100 -2.44 1.90 11.70
C LYS A 100 -1.25 2.71 12.12
N ILE A 101 -1.36 4.02 12.03
CA ILE A 101 -0.33 4.93 12.47
C ILE A 101 -0.80 5.54 13.78
N ASN A 102 0.02 5.41 14.82
CA ASN A 102 -0.33 5.95 16.10
C ASN A 102 0.92 6.49 16.77
N ASN A 103 1.01 7.78 16.93
CA ASN A 103 2.15 8.43 17.56
C ASN A 103 3.45 8.01 16.90
N ARG A 104 3.47 8.06 15.59
CA ARG A 104 4.67 7.76 14.81
C ARG A 104 5.03 6.29 14.82
N ASN A 105 4.21 5.43 15.36
CA ASN A 105 4.45 4.00 15.30
C ASN A 105 3.44 3.41 14.32
N VAL A 106 3.87 2.47 13.54
CA VAL A 106 3.02 1.88 12.51
C VAL A 106 2.97 0.39 12.72
N THR A 107 1.77 -0.15 12.76
CA THR A 107 1.60 -1.59 12.87
C THR A 107 0.66 -2.04 11.78
N PHE A 108 0.82 -3.26 11.33
CA PHE A 108 -0.13 -3.82 10.39
C PHE A 108 -1.28 -4.38 11.20
N ILE A 109 -2.46 -4.16 10.70
CA ILE A 109 -3.64 -4.59 11.42
C ILE A 109 -3.78 -6.08 11.25
N ALA A 110 -4.22 -6.78 12.27
CA ALA A 110 -4.43 -8.20 12.18
C ALA A 110 -5.36 -8.43 11.02
N ASP A 111 -5.27 -9.38 10.29
CA ASP A 111 -6.08 -9.63 9.15
C ASP A 111 -5.73 -8.59 8.15
N ALA A 112 -4.51 -8.13 8.16
CA ALA A 112 -4.16 -7.01 7.36
C ALA A 112 -4.25 -7.29 5.89
N GLU A 113 -4.01 -8.49 5.48
CA GLU A 113 -4.02 -8.70 4.06
C GLU A 113 -5.34 -9.25 3.61
N ARG A 114 -5.97 -8.59 2.68
CA ARG A 114 -7.21 -9.06 2.12
C ARG A 114 -7.06 -9.10 0.65
N ILE A 115 -7.74 -9.99 -0.02
CA ILE A 115 -7.72 -10.06 -1.47
C ILE A 115 -9.11 -9.80 -1.97
N ILE A 116 -9.24 -8.81 -2.82
CA ILE A 116 -10.52 -8.44 -3.38
C ILE A 116 -10.46 -8.80 -4.85
N PHE A 117 -11.35 -9.67 -5.31
CA PHE A 117 -11.33 -10.06 -6.70
C PHE A 117 -12.11 -9.01 -7.51
N LYS A 118 -11.53 -8.61 -8.61
CA LYS A 118 -12.15 -7.59 -9.42
C LYS A 118 -13.31 -8.20 -10.20
N PRO A 119 -14.36 -7.48 -10.38
CA PRO A 119 -15.49 -8.02 -11.13
C PRO A 119 -15.07 -8.24 -12.57
N TYR A 120 -15.55 -9.30 -13.17
CA TYR A 120 -15.21 -9.59 -14.53
C TYR A 120 -16.21 -8.90 -15.40
N VAL A 121 -15.74 -8.09 -16.32
CA VAL A 121 -16.63 -7.36 -17.12
C VAL A 121 -16.50 -7.87 -18.47
N ARG A 122 -17.42 -8.60 -19.06
CA ARG A 122 -17.29 -9.04 -20.27
C ARG A 122 -17.96 -8.36 -21.24
N ASN A 123 -18.68 -7.58 -21.00
CA ASN A 123 -19.43 -7.02 -21.92
C ASN A 123 -18.74 -6.08 -22.59
N LYS A 124 -17.89 -5.81 -22.29
CA LYS A 124 -17.29 -4.90 -22.84
C LYS A 124 -16.99 -5.30 -24.03
N GLU A 125 -17.24 -6.09 -24.28
CA GLU A 125 -16.96 -6.42 -25.36
C GLU A 125 -17.76 -6.28 -26.18
N ASN A 126 -18.42 -6.24 -26.02
CA ASN A 126 -19.13 -6.04 -26.75
C ASN A 126 -19.22 -5.26 -27.36
N LYS A 127 -19.05 -5.18 -27.42
CA LYS A 127 -19.04 -4.53 -28.00
C LYS A 127 -18.90 -4.44 -28.46
#